data_b0c3751ab1aeb864f43952b9ba767320
#
_entry.id   b0c3751ab1aeb864f43952b9ba767320
#
_cell.length_a   1.000
_cell.length_b   1.000
_cell.length_c   1.000
_cell.angle_alpha   90.00
_cell.angle_beta   90.00
_cell.angle_gamma   90.00
#
_symmetry.space_group_name_H-M   'P 1'
#
loop_
_entity.id
_entity.type
_entity.pdbx_description
1 polymer ?
#
loop_
_entity_poly.entity_id
_entity_poly.type
_entity_poly.pdbx_seq_one_letter_code
_entity_poly.pdbx_strand_id
1 'polypeptide(L)'
;ICNNIGKQFGLKFSLHLKVDTGMSRLGFESNKFVQQFEKIKSFENISIEGIYSHLSSADEDNSLDLKSSTQLQRIKFRELLKQINVDSFHNIKIHLANSAGMLLNKDFHFHMVRVGLSMYGYSPLAKIDKNLCLKPALFLKVKVAFIRVIDQGVRVSYGGKFVSSRKTKLAVLSIGYADGVPRNLSGKIKVIFKNKLYPQVGSITMDQMMVDITGSDEIKVGSTMVLLGSEGDKTISPIDWARESNTIPWEILCSFKNRLPKVQVD
;
A
#
# COMPACT_ATOMS: atom_id res chain seq x y z
N ILE A 1 24.77 17.51 -12.66
CA ILE A 1 23.68 17.76 -13.65
C ILE A 1 22.89 18.99 -13.23
N CYS A 2 22.11 18.95 -12.13
CA CYS A 2 21.24 20.07 -11.70
C CYS A 2 21.97 21.42 -11.62
N ASN A 3 23.18 21.46 -11.04
CA ASN A 3 23.98 22.69 -10.96
C ASN A 3 24.31 23.28 -12.36
N ASN A 4 24.66 22.40 -13.32
CA ASN A 4 25.00 22.85 -14.67
C ASN A 4 23.74 23.36 -15.43
N ILE A 5 22.60 22.69 -15.26
CA ILE A 5 21.32 23.15 -15.80
C ILE A 5 20.93 24.48 -15.16
N GLY A 6 21.09 24.61 -13.83
CA GLY A 6 20.85 25.86 -13.12
C GLY A 6 21.69 27.01 -13.67
N LYS A 7 22.98 26.76 -13.89
CA LYS A 7 23.88 27.77 -14.50
C LYS A 7 23.44 28.14 -15.91
N GLN A 8 23.05 27.17 -16.73
CA GLN A 8 22.65 27.40 -18.13
C GLN A 8 21.35 28.21 -18.24
N PHE A 9 20.39 27.98 -17.36
CA PHE A 9 19.05 28.57 -17.45
C PHE A 9 18.76 29.63 -16.36
N GLY A 10 19.75 30.02 -15.56
CA GLY A 10 19.55 30.97 -14.45
C GLY A 10 18.63 30.47 -13.33
N LEU A 11 18.58 29.16 -13.12
CA LEU A 11 17.68 28.51 -12.15
C LEU A 11 18.45 28.05 -10.91
N LYS A 12 17.80 28.10 -9.75
CA LYS A 12 18.30 27.50 -8.52
C LYS A 12 17.39 26.31 -8.13
N PHE A 13 17.99 25.14 -7.92
CA PHE A 13 17.27 23.92 -7.59
C PHE A 13 17.29 23.65 -6.09
N SER A 14 16.11 23.44 -5.53
CA SER A 14 15.92 22.98 -4.15
C SER A 14 15.95 21.46 -4.08
N LEU A 15 16.87 20.90 -3.32
CA LEU A 15 17.09 19.46 -3.26
C LEU A 15 16.95 18.90 -1.85
N HIS A 16 16.42 17.67 -1.77
CA HIS A 16 16.54 16.82 -0.59
C HIS A 16 17.58 15.74 -0.85
N LEU A 17 18.62 15.70 -0.03
CA LEU A 17 19.70 14.73 -0.15
C LEU A 17 19.32 13.44 0.58
N LYS A 18 19.39 12.33 -0.15
CA LYS A 18 19.15 11.01 0.42
C LYS A 18 20.46 10.34 0.83
N VAL A 19 20.53 9.86 2.08
CA VAL A 19 21.61 8.99 2.56
C VAL A 19 21.09 7.58 2.82
N ASP A 20 21.87 6.59 2.41
CA ASP A 20 21.55 5.20 2.69
C ASP A 20 22.10 4.81 4.07
N THR A 21 21.21 4.49 4.98
CA THR A 21 21.54 4.04 6.33
C THR A 21 21.35 2.55 6.54
N GLY A 22 20.91 1.81 5.49
CA GLY A 22 20.73 0.36 5.59
C GLY A 22 19.61 -0.23 4.72
N MET A 23 18.98 0.56 3.84
CA MET A 23 18.02 0.03 2.88
C MET A 23 18.66 -0.48 1.59
N SER A 24 19.86 -0.01 1.25
CA SER A 24 20.65 -0.45 0.09
C SER A 24 19.92 -0.33 -1.27
N ARG A 25 19.08 0.70 -1.43
CA ARG A 25 18.31 0.92 -2.65
C ARG A 25 18.74 2.18 -3.41
N LEU A 26 18.77 3.32 -2.75
CA LEU A 26 19.13 4.63 -3.30
C LEU A 26 19.71 5.51 -2.19
N GLY A 27 20.54 6.46 -2.56
CA GLY A 27 21.13 7.46 -1.66
C GLY A 27 22.64 7.42 -1.67
N PHE A 28 23.26 8.43 -1.09
CA PHE A 28 24.69 8.44 -0.88
C PHE A 28 25.10 7.38 0.15
N GLU A 29 26.22 6.71 -0.09
CA GLU A 29 26.84 5.85 0.91
C GLU A 29 27.15 6.63 2.18
N SER A 30 26.85 6.07 3.34
CA SER A 30 26.99 6.77 4.63
C SER A 30 28.42 7.27 4.88
N ASN A 31 29.44 6.50 4.50
CA ASN A 31 30.86 6.85 4.67
C ASN A 31 31.32 7.99 3.74
N LYS A 32 30.58 8.26 2.66
CA LYS A 32 30.88 9.35 1.71
C LYS A 32 29.95 10.56 1.88
N PHE A 33 28.93 10.43 2.72
CA PHE A 33 27.84 11.43 2.80
C PHE A 33 28.34 12.80 3.21
N VAL A 34 29.20 12.89 4.22
CA VAL A 34 29.75 14.19 4.71
C VAL A 34 30.51 14.92 3.60
N GLN A 35 31.39 14.21 2.90
CA GLN A 35 32.14 14.76 1.78
C GLN A 35 31.23 15.23 0.64
N GLN A 36 30.20 14.44 0.29
CA GLN A 36 29.26 14.78 -0.76
C GLN A 36 28.35 15.96 -0.34
N PHE A 37 27.97 16.04 0.92
CA PHE A 37 27.21 17.16 1.46
C PHE A 37 27.98 18.49 1.30
N GLU A 38 29.24 18.54 1.73
CA GLU A 38 30.06 19.76 1.59
C GLU A 38 30.27 20.14 0.10
N LYS A 39 30.51 19.15 -0.75
CA LYS A 39 30.61 19.38 -2.20
C LYS A 39 29.33 19.95 -2.80
N ILE A 40 28.14 19.44 -2.42
CA ILE A 40 26.86 19.90 -2.97
C ILE A 40 26.54 21.30 -2.41
N LYS A 41 26.84 21.55 -1.15
CA LYS A 41 26.68 22.85 -0.50
C LYS A 41 27.47 23.97 -1.20
N SER A 42 28.62 23.65 -1.81
CA SER A 42 29.44 24.63 -2.56
C SER A 42 28.87 24.99 -3.95
N PHE A 43 27.80 24.32 -4.42
CA PHE A 43 27.21 24.61 -5.74
C PHE A 43 26.30 25.84 -5.68
N GLU A 44 26.55 26.83 -6.52
CA GLU A 44 25.81 28.10 -6.54
C GLU A 44 24.32 27.94 -6.90
N ASN A 45 24.03 27.01 -7.81
CA ASN A 45 22.67 26.79 -8.33
C ASN A 45 21.92 25.67 -7.61
N ILE A 46 22.39 25.26 -6.42
CA ILE A 46 21.75 24.26 -5.57
C ILE A 46 21.45 24.85 -4.20
N SER A 47 20.23 24.58 -3.72
CA SER A 47 19.84 24.80 -2.32
C SER A 47 19.54 23.47 -1.69
N ILE A 48 20.17 23.13 -0.59
CA ILE A 48 19.84 21.93 0.19
C ILE A 48 18.69 22.28 1.14
N GLU A 49 17.50 21.77 0.86
CA GLU A 49 16.30 22.01 1.68
C GLU A 49 15.93 20.84 2.58
N GLY A 50 16.51 19.67 2.33
CA GLY A 50 16.27 18.52 3.18
C GLY A 50 17.35 17.46 3.13
N ILE A 51 17.36 16.64 4.18
CA ILE A 51 18.19 15.43 4.28
C ILE A 51 17.32 14.30 4.78
N TYR A 52 17.40 13.14 4.15
CA TYR A 52 16.56 12.02 4.53
C TYR A 52 17.21 10.66 4.34
N SER A 53 16.66 9.68 5.07
CA SER A 53 16.87 8.27 4.82
C SER A 53 15.53 7.53 4.76
N HIS A 54 15.57 6.21 4.66
CA HIS A 54 14.37 5.38 4.60
C HIS A 54 14.55 4.11 5.41
N LEU A 55 13.57 3.82 6.28
CA LEU A 55 13.57 2.63 7.11
C LEU A 55 13.20 1.41 6.27
N SER A 56 13.97 0.33 6.39
CA SER A 56 13.79 -0.90 5.62
C SER A 56 12.76 -1.86 6.23
N SER A 57 12.73 -1.95 7.55
CA SER A 57 12.06 -3.05 8.27
C SER A 57 11.22 -2.54 9.46
N ALA A 58 10.78 -1.29 9.42
CA ALA A 58 10.05 -0.68 10.53
C ALA A 58 8.67 -1.31 10.81
N ASP A 59 8.12 -2.06 9.88
CA ASP A 59 6.88 -2.83 10.00
C ASP A 59 7.08 -4.24 10.60
N GLU A 60 8.30 -4.75 10.56
CA GLU A 60 8.65 -6.09 11.03
C GLU A 60 9.43 -6.06 12.36
N ASP A 61 10.24 -5.03 12.58
CA ASP A 61 11.15 -4.91 13.71
C ASP A 61 10.42 -4.59 15.03
N ASN A 62 10.96 -5.09 16.13
CA ASN A 62 10.59 -4.63 17.46
C ASN A 62 11.27 -3.26 17.74
N SER A 63 10.48 -2.21 17.81
CA SER A 63 10.97 -0.83 18.03
C SER A 63 11.68 -0.61 19.38
N LEU A 64 11.49 -1.50 20.35
CA LEU A 64 12.13 -1.42 21.66
C LEU A 64 13.52 -2.09 21.67
N ASP A 65 13.83 -2.92 20.68
CA ASP A 65 15.13 -3.52 20.55
C ASP A 65 16.13 -2.56 19.87
N LEU A 66 17.08 -2.06 20.65
CA LEU A 66 18.13 -1.15 20.15
C LEU A 66 19.06 -1.80 19.11
N LYS A 67 19.07 -3.13 19.00
CA LYS A 67 19.82 -3.88 18.00
C LYS A 67 18.99 -4.13 16.73
N SER A 68 17.72 -3.77 16.71
CA SER A 68 16.90 -3.90 15.51
C SER A 68 17.45 -3.06 14.35
N SER A 69 17.26 -3.55 13.13
CA SER A 69 17.66 -2.85 11.90
C SER A 69 17.15 -1.40 11.87
N THR A 70 15.90 -1.19 12.26
CA THR A 70 15.26 0.12 12.33
C THR A 70 15.95 1.08 13.29
N GLN A 71 16.33 0.61 14.50
CA GLN A 71 17.05 1.43 15.48
C GLN A 71 18.49 1.72 15.02
N LEU A 72 19.17 0.75 14.46
CA LEU A 72 20.52 0.94 13.91
C LEU A 72 20.51 1.97 12.77
N GLN A 73 19.52 1.94 11.89
CA GLN A 73 19.36 2.96 10.85
C GLN A 73 19.14 4.36 11.45
N ARG A 74 18.33 4.49 12.50
CA ARG A 74 18.11 5.77 13.19
C ARG A 74 19.38 6.29 13.83
N ILE A 75 20.12 5.45 14.56
CA ILE A 75 21.38 5.83 15.22
C ILE A 75 22.37 6.34 14.17
N LYS A 76 22.60 5.55 13.12
CA LYS A 76 23.49 5.89 12.01
C LYS A 76 23.08 7.22 11.34
N PHE A 77 21.79 7.42 11.13
CA PHE A 77 21.29 8.65 10.54
C PHE A 77 21.56 9.87 11.44
N ARG A 78 21.31 9.76 12.76
CA ARG A 78 21.64 10.82 13.73
C ARG A 78 23.11 11.13 13.80
N GLU A 79 23.98 10.14 13.76
CA GLU A 79 25.44 10.33 13.74
C GLU A 79 25.90 11.12 12.52
N LEU A 80 25.38 10.79 11.34
CA LEU A 80 25.68 11.53 10.11
C LEU A 80 25.19 12.99 10.17
N LEU A 81 24.01 13.24 10.72
CA LEU A 81 23.49 14.59 10.90
C LEU A 81 24.37 15.43 11.86
N LYS A 82 24.89 14.83 12.92
CA LYS A 82 25.85 15.46 13.83
C LYS A 82 27.17 15.80 13.12
N GLN A 83 27.70 14.90 12.30
CA GLN A 83 28.97 15.11 11.58
C GLN A 83 28.92 16.31 10.63
N ILE A 84 27.77 16.58 10.03
CA ILE A 84 27.58 17.75 9.16
C ILE A 84 27.13 19.00 9.94
N ASN A 85 27.01 18.92 11.27
CA ASN A 85 26.50 19.99 12.14
C ASN A 85 25.17 20.55 11.64
N VAL A 86 24.20 19.65 11.39
CA VAL A 86 22.92 20.02 10.74
C VAL A 86 22.15 21.09 11.48
N ASP A 87 22.29 21.18 12.79
CA ASP A 87 21.60 22.16 13.65
C ASP A 87 22.04 23.61 13.36
N SER A 88 23.19 23.82 12.69
CA SER A 88 23.61 25.13 12.20
C SER A 88 22.84 25.65 10.98
N PHE A 89 21.97 24.77 10.37
CA PHE A 89 21.19 25.12 9.19
C PHE A 89 19.70 25.23 9.53
N HIS A 90 19.20 26.43 9.73
CA HIS A 90 17.81 26.67 10.16
C HIS A 90 16.71 26.22 9.22
N ASN A 91 17.03 25.97 7.93
CA ASN A 91 16.02 25.70 6.90
C ASN A 91 16.03 24.25 6.37
N ILE A 92 16.95 23.38 6.83
CA ILE A 92 17.03 22.01 6.35
C ILE A 92 15.98 21.12 7.04
N LYS A 93 15.09 20.50 6.24
CA LYS A 93 14.10 19.55 6.73
C LYS A 93 14.70 18.16 6.84
N ILE A 94 14.74 17.61 8.04
CA ILE A 94 15.21 16.26 8.31
C ILE A 94 14.01 15.30 8.33
N HIS A 95 14.09 14.18 7.64
CA HIS A 95 13.02 13.19 7.68
C HIS A 95 13.50 11.75 7.47
N LEU A 96 12.93 10.82 8.24
CA LEU A 96 13.29 9.41 8.23
C LEU A 96 12.07 8.50 8.08
N ALA A 97 11.03 8.75 8.88
CA ALA A 97 9.88 7.88 9.01
C ALA A 97 9.06 7.72 7.72
N ASN A 98 8.76 6.47 7.36
CA ASN A 98 7.65 6.05 6.52
C ASN A 98 6.40 5.83 7.41
N SER A 99 5.31 5.26 6.88
CA SER A 99 4.10 4.98 7.69
C SER A 99 4.39 4.13 8.93
N ALA A 100 5.24 3.11 8.82
CA ALA A 100 5.59 2.25 9.95
C ALA A 100 6.40 3.03 11.00
N GLY A 101 7.47 3.69 10.60
CA GLY A 101 8.28 4.50 11.51
C GLY A 101 7.48 5.61 12.19
N MET A 102 6.51 6.22 11.48
CA MET A 102 5.63 7.22 12.04
C MET A 102 4.77 6.65 13.18
N LEU A 103 4.23 5.45 13.01
CA LEU A 103 3.37 4.81 14.01
C LEU A 103 4.15 4.14 15.14
N LEU A 104 5.40 3.74 14.90
CA LEU A 104 6.23 3.08 15.90
C LEU A 104 6.64 4.01 17.04
N ASN A 105 7.24 5.15 16.73
CA ASN A 105 7.79 6.05 17.73
C ASN A 105 8.04 7.44 17.15
N LYS A 106 7.71 8.49 17.92
CA LYS A 106 7.95 9.89 17.58
C LYS A 106 9.43 10.21 17.33
N ASP A 107 10.35 9.44 17.88
CA ASP A 107 11.81 9.59 17.67
C ASP A 107 12.25 9.45 16.21
N PHE A 108 11.41 8.85 15.36
CA PHE A 108 11.67 8.70 13.92
C PHE A 108 11.12 9.87 13.09
N HIS A 109 10.30 10.77 13.67
CA HIS A 109 9.60 11.80 12.92
C HIS A 109 10.53 12.89 12.41
N PHE A 110 11.49 13.33 13.24
CA PHE A 110 12.29 14.52 12.96
C PHE A 110 11.39 15.73 12.63
N HIS A 111 11.65 16.41 11.50
CA HIS A 111 10.86 17.56 11.09
C HIS A 111 9.65 17.19 10.22
N MET A 112 9.66 16.01 9.60
CA MET A 112 8.63 15.60 8.65
C MET A 112 8.53 14.07 8.57
N VAL A 113 7.34 13.55 8.32
CA VAL A 113 7.08 12.14 8.05
C VAL A 113 6.59 11.96 6.61
N ARG A 114 6.84 10.78 6.04
CA ARG A 114 6.39 10.42 4.69
C ARG A 114 5.37 9.29 4.78
N VAL A 115 4.11 9.68 4.89
CA VAL A 115 3.01 8.75 5.04
C VAL A 115 2.63 8.15 3.68
N GLY A 116 2.57 6.83 3.60
CA GLY A 116 2.10 6.07 2.45
C GLY A 116 0.85 5.28 2.80
N LEU A 117 0.98 4.02 3.23
CA LEU A 117 -0.15 3.11 3.50
C LEU A 117 -1.17 3.70 4.48
N SER A 118 -0.71 4.40 5.52
CA SER A 118 -1.62 4.97 6.51
C SER A 118 -2.52 6.09 5.97
N MET A 119 -2.19 6.71 4.84
CA MET A 119 -3.11 7.62 4.13
C MET A 119 -4.30 6.88 3.53
N TYR A 120 -4.12 5.60 3.18
CA TYR A 120 -5.22 4.75 2.72
C TYR A 120 -6.04 4.14 3.87
N GLY A 121 -5.71 4.49 5.12
CA GLY A 121 -6.43 4.04 6.31
C GLY A 121 -6.02 2.66 6.82
N TYR A 122 -4.82 2.19 6.49
CA TYR A 122 -4.29 0.91 6.94
C TYR A 122 -2.97 1.07 7.68
N SER A 123 -2.80 0.28 8.74
CA SER A 123 -1.53 0.22 9.47
C SER A 123 -0.60 -0.82 8.83
N PRO A 124 0.67 -0.49 8.63
CA PRO A 124 1.69 -1.48 8.29
C PRO A 124 2.10 -2.36 9.46
N LEU A 125 1.80 -1.95 10.70
CA LEU A 125 2.21 -2.66 11.91
C LEU A 125 1.24 -3.79 12.23
N ALA A 126 1.76 -4.95 12.63
CA ALA A 126 0.96 -6.09 13.06
C ALA A 126 0.16 -5.81 14.36
N LYS A 127 0.73 -4.99 15.25
CA LYS A 127 0.06 -4.52 16.46
C LYS A 127 -0.24 -3.03 16.31
N ILE A 128 -1.52 -2.69 16.32
CA ILE A 128 -2.00 -1.31 16.23
C ILE A 128 -2.33 -0.82 17.63
N ASP A 129 -1.93 0.43 17.94
CA ASP A 129 -2.45 1.13 19.10
C ASP A 129 -3.98 1.21 18.99
N LYS A 130 -4.70 0.78 20.01
CA LYS A 130 -6.18 0.80 20.07
C LYS A 130 -6.75 2.21 19.93
N ASN A 131 -5.96 3.24 20.23
CA ASN A 131 -6.36 4.64 20.09
C ASN A 131 -6.16 5.19 18.68
N LEU A 132 -5.50 4.44 17.78
CA LEU A 132 -5.27 4.85 16.42
C LEU A 132 -6.49 4.53 15.55
N CYS A 133 -7.25 5.57 15.20
CA CYS A 133 -8.42 5.46 14.33
C CYS A 133 -8.02 5.76 12.88
N LEU A 134 -7.57 4.75 12.13
CA LEU A 134 -7.36 4.86 10.69
C LEU A 134 -8.66 4.48 9.96
N LYS A 135 -9.10 5.35 9.05
CA LYS A 135 -10.32 5.13 8.24
C LYS A 135 -9.94 4.72 6.82
N PRO A 136 -10.41 3.55 6.32
CA PRO A 136 -10.18 3.16 4.93
C PRO A 136 -10.65 4.22 3.95
N ALA A 137 -9.77 4.62 3.03
CA ALA A 137 -10.04 5.63 2.02
C ALA A 137 -10.43 5.03 0.65
N LEU A 138 -10.44 3.69 0.52
CA LEU A 138 -10.74 3.00 -0.73
C LEU A 138 -11.78 1.91 -0.51
N PHE A 139 -12.84 1.97 -1.34
CA PHE A 139 -13.85 0.93 -1.46
C PHE A 139 -13.85 0.40 -2.90
N LEU A 140 -13.91 -0.92 -3.05
CA LEU A 140 -14.10 -1.55 -4.36
C LEU A 140 -15.47 -2.18 -4.41
N LYS A 141 -16.32 -1.65 -5.28
CA LYS A 141 -17.69 -2.11 -5.49
C LYS A 141 -17.88 -2.56 -6.94
N VAL A 142 -18.71 -3.56 -7.17
CA VAL A 142 -19.00 -4.09 -8.50
C VAL A 142 -20.47 -4.45 -8.63
N LYS A 143 -21.00 -4.33 -9.84
CA LYS A 143 -22.36 -4.76 -10.16
C LYS A 143 -22.40 -6.21 -10.60
N VAL A 144 -23.48 -6.89 -10.25
CA VAL A 144 -23.85 -8.20 -10.81
C VAL A 144 -24.30 -7.98 -12.25
N ALA A 145 -23.55 -8.57 -13.20
CA ALA A 145 -23.85 -8.48 -14.63
C ALA A 145 -24.82 -9.56 -15.10
N PHE A 146 -24.75 -10.75 -14.50
CA PHE A 146 -25.54 -11.88 -14.91
C PHE A 146 -25.76 -12.85 -13.73
N ILE A 147 -26.88 -13.57 -13.74
CA ILE A 147 -27.17 -14.62 -12.77
C ILE A 147 -27.56 -15.90 -13.54
N ARG A 148 -27.00 -17.02 -13.11
CA ARG A 148 -27.37 -18.34 -13.65
C ARG A 148 -27.47 -19.37 -12.54
N VAL A 149 -28.28 -20.39 -12.79
CA VAL A 149 -28.34 -21.57 -11.96
C VAL A 149 -27.64 -22.71 -12.72
N ILE A 150 -26.85 -23.48 -12.02
CA ILE A 150 -26.16 -24.66 -12.52
C ILE A 150 -26.51 -25.87 -11.67
N ASP A 151 -26.51 -27.06 -12.27
CA ASP A 151 -26.76 -28.29 -11.55
C ASP A 151 -25.50 -28.81 -10.83
N GLN A 152 -25.69 -29.80 -9.98
CA GLN A 152 -24.58 -30.52 -9.34
C GLN A 152 -23.64 -31.12 -10.38
N GLY A 153 -22.33 -31.14 -10.11
CA GLY A 153 -21.30 -31.71 -10.98
C GLY A 153 -20.82 -30.76 -12.09
N VAL A 154 -21.40 -29.56 -12.24
CA VAL A 154 -20.99 -28.61 -13.28
C VAL A 154 -19.69 -27.91 -12.88
N ARG A 155 -18.74 -27.88 -13.81
CA ARG A 155 -17.47 -27.17 -13.69
C ARG A 155 -17.63 -25.68 -13.97
N VAL A 156 -17.00 -24.84 -13.16
CA VAL A 156 -17.10 -23.37 -13.27
C VAL A 156 -15.75 -22.74 -13.65
N SER A 157 -15.78 -21.90 -14.69
CA SER A 157 -14.64 -21.11 -15.17
C SER A 157 -13.48 -21.94 -15.72
N TYR A 158 -12.39 -21.25 -16.09
CA TYR A 158 -11.19 -21.85 -16.65
C TYR A 158 -10.57 -22.91 -15.75
N GLY A 159 -10.23 -24.05 -16.34
CA GLY A 159 -9.63 -25.18 -15.64
C GLY A 159 -10.59 -25.97 -14.75
N GLY A 160 -11.86 -25.54 -14.63
CA GLY A 160 -12.87 -26.24 -13.85
C GLY A 160 -12.47 -26.51 -12.40
N LYS A 161 -11.71 -25.62 -11.79
CA LYS A 161 -11.20 -25.78 -10.42
C LYS A 161 -12.30 -25.83 -9.35
N PHE A 162 -13.44 -25.25 -9.64
CA PHE A 162 -14.64 -25.39 -8.82
C PHE A 162 -15.63 -26.32 -9.54
N VAL A 163 -16.14 -27.31 -8.82
CA VAL A 163 -17.21 -28.20 -9.27
C VAL A 163 -18.37 -28.05 -8.30
N SER A 164 -19.56 -27.76 -8.81
CA SER A 164 -20.73 -27.56 -7.95
C SER A 164 -21.09 -28.86 -7.23
N SER A 165 -21.16 -28.84 -5.90
CA SER A 165 -21.57 -29.98 -5.06
C SER A 165 -23.10 -30.14 -4.93
N ARG A 166 -23.84 -29.13 -5.38
CA ARG A 166 -25.31 -29.04 -5.35
C ARG A 166 -25.81 -28.14 -6.47
N LYS A 167 -27.11 -28.06 -6.65
CA LYS A 167 -27.72 -27.01 -7.49
C LYS A 167 -27.29 -25.63 -6.95
N THR A 168 -26.58 -24.85 -7.75
CA THR A 168 -25.87 -23.64 -7.32
C THR A 168 -26.32 -22.43 -8.14
N LYS A 169 -26.65 -21.33 -7.46
CA LYS A 169 -26.98 -20.04 -8.08
C LYS A 169 -25.72 -19.18 -8.09
N LEU A 170 -25.27 -18.80 -9.27
CA LEU A 170 -24.06 -18.00 -9.48
C LEU A 170 -24.40 -16.59 -9.91
N ALA A 171 -23.75 -15.59 -9.30
CA ALA A 171 -23.65 -14.25 -9.80
C ALA A 171 -22.32 -14.06 -10.56
N VAL A 172 -22.38 -13.48 -11.75
CA VAL A 172 -21.21 -13.05 -12.53
C VAL A 172 -21.01 -11.58 -12.28
N LEU A 173 -19.83 -11.22 -11.81
CA LEU A 173 -19.43 -9.85 -11.51
C LEU A 173 -18.52 -9.32 -12.63
N SER A 174 -18.76 -8.08 -13.08
CA SER A 174 -18.02 -7.43 -14.17
C SER A 174 -16.69 -6.86 -13.68
N ILE A 175 -15.82 -7.69 -13.12
CA ILE A 175 -14.49 -7.34 -12.66
C ILE A 175 -13.58 -8.57 -12.69
N GLY A 176 -12.32 -8.35 -13.08
CA GLY A 176 -11.32 -9.42 -13.15
C GLY A 176 -9.89 -8.92 -12.95
N TYR A 177 -8.91 -9.72 -13.39
CA TYR A 177 -7.51 -9.38 -13.15
C TYR A 177 -7.01 -8.20 -13.99
N ALA A 178 -7.66 -7.87 -15.11
CA ALA A 178 -7.33 -6.66 -15.87
C ALA A 178 -7.72 -5.37 -15.12
N ASP A 179 -8.65 -5.47 -14.15
CA ASP A 179 -9.11 -4.37 -13.32
C ASP A 179 -8.33 -4.25 -12.01
N GLY A 180 -7.44 -5.22 -11.74
CA GLY A 180 -6.59 -5.23 -10.54
C GLY A 180 -6.97 -6.27 -9.49
N VAL A 181 -7.91 -7.20 -9.77
CA VAL A 181 -8.21 -8.31 -8.86
C VAL A 181 -7.21 -9.46 -9.11
N PRO A 182 -6.28 -9.77 -8.20
CA PRO A 182 -5.26 -10.79 -8.45
C PRO A 182 -5.85 -12.15 -8.79
N ARG A 183 -5.38 -12.78 -9.89
CA ARG A 183 -5.89 -14.08 -10.34
C ARG A 183 -5.65 -15.22 -9.34
N ASN A 184 -4.59 -15.12 -8.53
CA ASN A 184 -4.26 -16.10 -7.49
C ASN A 184 -5.19 -16.05 -6.27
N LEU A 185 -6.11 -15.09 -6.21
CA LEU A 185 -7.22 -15.04 -5.25
C LEU A 185 -8.40 -15.93 -5.64
N SER A 186 -8.34 -16.61 -6.79
CA SER A 186 -9.40 -17.52 -7.26
C SER A 186 -9.74 -18.59 -6.21
N GLY A 187 -11.00 -18.61 -5.76
CA GLY A 187 -11.52 -19.51 -4.74
C GLY A 187 -11.14 -19.19 -3.30
N LYS A 188 -10.45 -18.07 -3.06
CA LYS A 188 -9.95 -17.70 -1.73
C LYS A 188 -10.67 -16.50 -1.10
N ILE A 189 -11.29 -15.65 -1.91
CA ILE A 189 -11.94 -14.43 -1.43
C ILE A 189 -13.45 -14.56 -1.34
N LYS A 190 -14.04 -13.61 -0.62
CA LYS A 190 -15.49 -13.42 -0.50
C LYS A 190 -15.86 -12.02 -0.98
N VAL A 191 -17.14 -11.80 -1.17
CA VAL A 191 -17.73 -10.48 -1.43
C VAL A 191 -18.85 -10.23 -0.43
N ILE A 192 -19.15 -8.96 -0.15
CA ILE A 192 -20.22 -8.61 0.78
C ILE A 192 -21.45 -8.14 0.00
N PHE A 193 -22.62 -8.56 0.44
CA PHE A 193 -23.92 -8.00 0.05
C PHE A 193 -24.87 -8.04 1.23
N LYS A 194 -25.43 -6.88 1.60
CA LYS A 194 -26.35 -6.72 2.73
C LYS A 194 -25.88 -7.44 3.99
N ASN A 195 -24.65 -7.11 4.42
CA ASN A 195 -24.03 -7.68 5.63
C ASN A 195 -23.80 -9.21 5.62
N LYS A 196 -23.83 -9.86 4.45
CA LYS A 196 -23.53 -11.28 4.27
C LYS A 196 -22.34 -11.47 3.35
N LEU A 197 -21.56 -12.51 3.64
CA LEU A 197 -20.37 -12.89 2.86
C LEU A 197 -20.71 -14.02 1.89
N TYR A 198 -20.38 -13.84 0.61
CA TYR A 198 -20.58 -14.81 -0.46
C TYR A 198 -19.22 -15.22 -1.05
N PRO A 199 -18.93 -16.53 -1.19
CA PRO A 199 -17.64 -16.98 -1.68
C PRO A 199 -17.49 -16.76 -3.19
N GLN A 200 -16.31 -16.30 -3.61
CA GLN A 200 -15.90 -16.34 -5.00
C GLN A 200 -15.56 -17.78 -5.39
N VAL A 201 -16.04 -18.25 -6.54
CA VAL A 201 -15.87 -19.61 -7.01
C VAL A 201 -15.33 -19.69 -8.44
N GLY A 202 -14.53 -20.71 -8.72
CA GLY A 202 -13.86 -20.87 -10.00
C GLY A 202 -12.72 -19.86 -10.21
N SER A 203 -12.10 -19.88 -11.38
CA SER A 203 -11.00 -18.98 -11.71
C SER A 203 -11.51 -17.56 -11.96
N ILE A 204 -10.83 -16.56 -11.42
CA ILE A 204 -10.98 -15.14 -11.79
C ILE A 204 -10.44 -15.00 -13.21
N THR A 205 -11.21 -14.37 -14.09
CA THR A 205 -10.86 -14.17 -15.50
C THR A 205 -10.41 -12.73 -15.75
N MET A 206 -10.17 -12.36 -17.00
CA MET A 206 -9.70 -11.02 -17.35
C MET A 206 -10.66 -9.92 -16.87
N ASP A 207 -11.96 -10.11 -17.16
CA ASP A 207 -13.00 -9.08 -16.95
C ASP A 207 -14.14 -9.54 -16.05
N GLN A 208 -14.11 -10.77 -15.55
CA GLN A 208 -15.24 -11.36 -14.81
C GLN A 208 -14.78 -12.32 -13.71
N MET A 209 -15.60 -12.44 -12.68
CA MET A 209 -15.51 -13.51 -11.69
C MET A 209 -16.88 -13.97 -11.24
N MET A 210 -16.98 -15.18 -10.73
CA MET A 210 -18.22 -15.80 -10.27
C MET A 210 -18.26 -15.89 -8.75
N VAL A 211 -19.45 -15.73 -8.21
CA VAL A 211 -19.74 -15.80 -6.76
C VAL A 211 -20.92 -16.74 -6.55
N ASP A 212 -20.78 -17.67 -5.60
CA ASP A 212 -21.90 -18.51 -5.17
C ASP A 212 -22.87 -17.70 -4.30
N ILE A 213 -24.05 -17.45 -4.83
CA ILE A 213 -25.13 -16.70 -4.17
C ILE A 213 -26.33 -17.61 -3.82
N THR A 214 -26.08 -18.92 -3.73
CA THR A 214 -27.15 -19.89 -3.40
C THR A 214 -27.78 -19.53 -2.06
N GLY A 215 -29.12 -19.57 -2.02
CA GLY A 215 -29.89 -19.19 -0.83
C GLY A 215 -30.15 -17.69 -0.71
N SER A 216 -29.77 -16.87 -1.70
CA SER A 216 -30.10 -15.46 -1.76
C SER A 216 -31.06 -15.16 -2.92
N ASP A 217 -32.27 -14.72 -2.59
CA ASP A 217 -33.26 -14.25 -3.58
C ASP A 217 -33.23 -12.71 -3.74
N GLU A 218 -32.52 -12.03 -2.88
CA GLU A 218 -32.40 -10.57 -2.91
C GLU A 218 -31.35 -10.08 -3.94
N ILE A 219 -30.36 -10.91 -4.26
CA ILE A 219 -29.33 -10.56 -5.24
C ILE A 219 -29.91 -10.71 -6.65
N LYS A 220 -29.92 -9.60 -7.40
CA LYS A 220 -30.42 -9.51 -8.78
C LYS A 220 -29.35 -8.92 -9.69
N VAL A 221 -29.54 -9.07 -11.00
CA VAL A 221 -28.72 -8.32 -11.98
C VAL A 221 -28.83 -6.81 -11.67
N GLY A 222 -27.69 -6.13 -11.66
CA GLY A 222 -27.58 -4.72 -11.24
C GLY A 222 -27.33 -4.52 -9.75
N SER A 223 -27.49 -5.52 -8.88
CA SER A 223 -27.12 -5.42 -7.47
C SER A 223 -25.63 -5.10 -7.32
N THR A 224 -25.30 -4.21 -6.37
CA THR A 224 -23.91 -3.82 -6.08
C THR A 224 -23.37 -4.67 -4.94
N MET A 225 -22.21 -5.30 -5.15
CA MET A 225 -21.48 -6.08 -4.15
C MET A 225 -20.17 -5.39 -3.77
N VAL A 226 -19.75 -5.52 -2.52
CA VAL A 226 -18.50 -4.94 -2.02
C VAL A 226 -17.40 -6.00 -2.04
N LEU A 227 -16.31 -5.70 -2.74
CA LEU A 227 -15.11 -6.54 -2.81
C LEU A 227 -14.06 -6.12 -1.80
N LEU A 228 -13.84 -4.81 -1.65
CA LEU A 228 -13.03 -4.22 -0.59
C LEU A 228 -13.82 -3.10 0.08
N GLY A 229 -13.78 -3.06 1.39
CA GLY A 229 -14.52 -2.11 2.21
C GLY A 229 -15.46 -2.80 3.19
N SER A 230 -16.40 -2.04 3.73
CA SER A 230 -17.35 -2.50 4.76
C SER A 230 -18.79 -2.33 4.31
N GLU A 231 -19.66 -3.23 4.76
CA GLU A 231 -21.11 -3.11 4.67
C GLU A 231 -21.71 -3.77 5.92
N GLY A 232 -22.38 -2.98 6.76
CA GLY A 232 -22.81 -3.40 8.09
C GLY A 232 -21.59 -3.70 8.98
N ASP A 233 -21.58 -4.87 9.62
CA ASP A 233 -20.48 -5.36 10.47
C ASP A 233 -19.45 -6.21 9.72
N LYS A 234 -19.62 -6.41 8.43
CA LYS A 234 -18.68 -7.16 7.58
C LYS A 234 -17.68 -6.21 6.91
N THR A 235 -16.42 -6.63 6.92
CA THR A 235 -15.32 -5.89 6.30
C THR A 235 -14.42 -6.85 5.53
N ILE A 236 -13.97 -6.42 4.34
CA ILE A 236 -12.93 -7.08 3.55
C ILE A 236 -11.88 -6.01 3.27
N SER A 237 -10.66 -6.25 3.71
CA SER A 237 -9.56 -5.30 3.61
C SER A 237 -8.52 -5.71 2.55
N PRO A 238 -7.69 -4.77 2.04
CA PRO A 238 -6.50 -5.11 1.25
C PRO A 238 -5.50 -6.00 2.00
N ILE A 239 -5.51 -5.98 3.34
CA ILE A 239 -4.67 -6.86 4.17
C ILE A 239 -5.14 -8.32 4.04
N ASP A 240 -6.46 -8.56 3.99
CA ASP A 240 -7.00 -9.91 3.80
C ASP A 240 -6.61 -10.46 2.43
N TRP A 241 -6.75 -9.66 1.38
CA TRP A 241 -6.35 -10.05 0.02
C TRP A 241 -4.83 -10.26 -0.10
N ALA A 242 -4.03 -9.42 0.54
CA ALA A 242 -2.57 -9.54 0.55
C ALA A 242 -2.14 -10.87 1.19
N ARG A 243 -2.75 -11.26 2.30
CA ARG A 243 -2.49 -12.54 2.98
C ARG A 243 -2.82 -13.72 2.06
N GLU A 244 -4.00 -13.72 1.43
CA GLU A 244 -4.43 -14.79 0.53
C GLU A 244 -3.61 -14.86 -0.77
N SER A 245 -3.03 -13.73 -1.20
CA SER A 245 -2.18 -13.63 -2.39
C SER A 245 -0.70 -13.85 -2.10
N ASN A 246 -0.30 -13.95 -0.83
CA ASN A 246 1.10 -13.98 -0.40
C ASN A 246 1.89 -12.74 -0.87
N THR A 247 1.33 -11.57 -0.60
CA THR A 247 1.91 -10.26 -0.92
C THR A 247 1.62 -9.23 0.17
N ILE A 248 1.82 -7.95 -0.12
CA ILE A 248 1.64 -6.83 0.80
C ILE A 248 0.43 -5.94 0.41
N PRO A 249 -0.22 -5.27 1.38
CA PRO A 249 -1.40 -4.42 1.10
C PRO A 249 -1.13 -3.29 0.09
N TRP A 250 0.10 -2.79 0.02
CA TRP A 250 0.49 -1.78 -0.96
C TRP A 250 0.31 -2.27 -2.41
N GLU A 251 0.68 -3.52 -2.69
CA GLU A 251 0.52 -4.10 -4.02
C GLU A 251 -0.95 -4.22 -4.39
N ILE A 252 -1.80 -4.65 -3.47
CA ILE A 252 -3.25 -4.72 -3.67
C ILE A 252 -3.83 -3.33 -3.96
N LEU A 253 -3.46 -2.31 -3.18
CA LEU A 253 -3.96 -0.95 -3.38
C LEU A 253 -3.47 -0.33 -4.69
N CYS A 254 -2.23 -0.63 -5.11
CA CYS A 254 -1.64 -0.15 -6.36
C CYS A 254 -2.10 -0.93 -7.60
N SER A 255 -2.79 -2.06 -7.45
CA SER A 255 -3.26 -2.86 -8.59
C SER A 255 -4.44 -2.21 -9.32
N PHE A 256 -5.24 -1.37 -8.65
CA PHE A 256 -6.39 -0.69 -9.22
C PHE A 256 -5.98 0.51 -10.06
N LYS A 257 -5.95 0.33 -11.39
CA LYS A 257 -5.50 1.33 -12.37
C LYS A 257 -6.68 2.08 -13.00
N ASN A 258 -6.46 2.62 -14.19
CA ASN A 258 -7.37 3.54 -14.86
C ASN A 258 -8.59 2.88 -15.53
N ARG A 259 -8.70 1.55 -15.54
CA ARG A 259 -9.87 0.86 -16.12
C ARG A 259 -11.12 1.03 -15.25
N LEU A 260 -10.95 1.17 -13.95
CA LEU A 260 -12.08 1.37 -13.03
C LEU A 260 -12.38 2.85 -12.87
N PRO A 261 -13.65 3.26 -12.95
CA PRO A 261 -14.05 4.62 -12.60
C PRO A 261 -13.76 4.88 -11.12
N LYS A 262 -13.12 6.02 -10.84
CA LYS A 262 -12.87 6.48 -9.48
C LYS A 262 -13.95 7.52 -9.14
N VAL A 263 -14.71 7.24 -8.11
CA VAL A 263 -15.79 8.12 -7.63
C VAL A 263 -15.38 8.59 -6.23
N GLN A 264 -15.28 9.89 -6.06
CA GLN A 264 -15.11 10.49 -4.74
C GLN A 264 -16.40 10.33 -3.96
N VAL A 265 -16.29 9.92 -2.71
CA VAL A 265 -17.39 9.84 -1.76
C VAL A 265 -17.05 10.70 -0.55
N ASP A 266 -18.05 11.36 0.01
CA ASP A 266 -17.93 12.23 1.19
C ASP A 266 -17.81 11.41 2.50
#